data_ac409882a0b24a3f7f5b1be05dc5632a
#
_entry.id   ac409882a0b24a3f7f5b1be05dc5632a
#
_cell.length_a   1.000
_cell.length_b   1.000
_cell.length_c   1.000
_cell.angle_alpha   90.00
_cell.angle_beta   90.00
_cell.angle_gamma   90.00
#
_symmetry.space_group_name_H-M   'P 1'
#
loop_
_entity.id
_entity.type
_entity.pdbx_description
1 polymer ?
#
loop_
_entity_poly.entity_id
_entity_poly.type
_entity_poly.pdbx_seq_one_letter_code
_entity_poly.pdbx_strand_id
1 'polypeptide(L)'
;RWCQGGALGWVFDMADDRLGDLRSHMAIGFDYTGVLSSPDVRTPIMMYLLNVMDELVNGEPMIYHVAECWKALGDPAFAPFVKHKQKTIRKMNGLGLFDTQEVADLLSNENGRTMIEQSVTKLVLPNADADRDEYVGGLGLTDAEFAIVKSLGATGSRRFLCKQGTDSVQCEFDLGGMNDFLAVLSSTTDNVELLDQIRAEFGDAPTTWLPLFYQRVRDRRSHARRAA
;
A
#
# COMPACT_ATOMS: atom_id res chain seq x y z
N ARG A 1 29.63 11.42 -6.75
CA ARG A 1 28.81 10.20 -6.91
C ARG A 1 27.39 10.56 -7.32
N TRP A 2 26.80 11.61 -6.74
CA TRP A 2 25.39 12.04 -6.92
C TRP A 2 25.21 13.15 -7.97
N CYS A 3 26.29 13.74 -8.50
CA CYS A 3 26.23 14.82 -9.49
C CYS A 3 26.34 14.27 -10.92
N GLN A 4 26.02 15.11 -11.90
CA GLN A 4 26.10 14.83 -13.33
C GLN A 4 27.44 14.18 -13.70
N GLY A 5 27.39 13.08 -14.43
CA GLY A 5 28.58 12.24 -14.74
C GLY A 5 29.00 11.26 -13.64
N GLY A 6 28.42 11.31 -12.44
CA GLY A 6 28.62 10.35 -11.39
C GLY A 6 27.68 9.14 -11.51
N ALA A 7 28.04 8.02 -10.89
CA ALA A 7 27.29 6.75 -10.98
C ALA A 7 25.82 6.85 -10.50
N LEU A 8 25.49 7.81 -9.63
CA LEU A 8 24.17 8.03 -9.06
C LEU A 8 23.58 9.41 -9.41
N GLY A 9 24.17 10.12 -10.38
CA GLY A 9 23.68 11.43 -10.82
C GLY A 9 22.26 11.37 -11.40
N TRP A 10 21.89 10.25 -11.97
CA TRP A 10 20.55 10.01 -12.50
C TRP A 10 19.43 10.10 -11.45
N VAL A 11 19.76 10.01 -10.16
CA VAL A 11 18.77 9.98 -9.07
C VAL A 11 18.24 11.38 -8.73
N PHE A 12 19.14 12.36 -8.52
CA PHE A 12 18.78 13.67 -8.01
C PHE A 12 19.29 14.85 -8.88
N ASP A 13 20.24 14.62 -9.77
CA ASP A 13 20.84 15.69 -10.58
C ASP A 13 20.02 15.93 -11.85
N MET A 14 18.82 16.45 -11.66
CA MET A 14 17.88 16.82 -12.71
C MET A 14 17.68 18.35 -12.71
N ALA A 15 17.61 18.94 -13.90
CA ALA A 15 17.40 20.38 -14.04
C ALA A 15 16.01 20.83 -13.57
N ASP A 16 15.02 19.95 -13.71
CA ASP A 16 13.63 20.21 -13.36
C ASP A 16 13.20 19.32 -12.20
N ASP A 17 12.69 19.91 -11.14
CA ASP A 17 12.03 19.17 -10.06
C ASP A 17 10.60 18.81 -10.48
N ARG A 18 10.41 17.56 -10.90
CA ARG A 18 9.09 17.04 -11.30
C ARG A 18 8.14 16.82 -10.13
N LEU A 19 8.64 16.89 -8.90
CA LEU A 19 7.85 16.69 -7.68
C LEU A 19 7.49 18.04 -7.01
N GLY A 20 7.87 19.16 -7.59
CA GLY A 20 7.70 20.50 -7.00
C GLY A 20 6.23 20.94 -6.81
N ASP A 21 5.28 20.39 -7.57
CA ASP A 21 3.86 20.78 -7.48
C ASP A 21 2.92 19.62 -7.09
N LEU A 22 3.32 18.84 -6.10
CA LEU A 22 2.49 17.73 -5.63
C LEU A 22 1.22 18.20 -4.89
N ARG A 23 1.23 19.42 -4.33
CA ARG A 23 0.10 19.95 -3.57
C ARG A 23 -1.17 20.18 -4.40
N SER A 24 -1.03 20.30 -5.72
CA SER A 24 -2.17 20.44 -6.63
C SER A 24 -2.91 19.11 -6.89
N HIS A 25 -2.36 17.97 -6.43
CA HIS A 25 -2.89 16.65 -6.69
C HIS A 25 -3.64 16.08 -5.48
N MET A 26 -4.84 15.54 -5.71
CA MET A 26 -5.63 14.88 -4.67
C MET A 26 -5.10 13.48 -4.30
N ALA A 27 -4.41 12.81 -5.22
CA ALA A 27 -3.81 11.50 -5.01
C ALA A 27 -2.43 11.45 -5.64
N ILE A 28 -1.46 10.99 -4.86
CA ILE A 28 -0.05 10.90 -5.26
C ILE A 28 0.42 9.49 -4.93
N GLY A 29 1.09 8.85 -5.87
CA GLY A 29 1.66 7.53 -5.68
C GLY A 29 3.12 7.50 -6.10
N PHE A 30 3.97 6.88 -5.28
CA PHE A 30 5.37 6.64 -5.58
C PHE A 30 5.61 5.13 -5.69
N ASP A 31 6.04 4.66 -6.84
CA ASP A 31 6.57 3.30 -6.97
C ASP A 31 8.04 3.30 -6.55
N TYR A 32 8.30 2.70 -5.40
CA TYR A 32 9.66 2.57 -4.85
C TYR A 32 10.20 1.14 -4.89
N THR A 33 9.54 0.23 -5.58
CA THR A 33 9.94 -1.19 -5.67
C THR A 33 11.39 -1.35 -6.14
N GLY A 34 11.76 -0.66 -7.21
CA GLY A 34 13.13 -0.67 -7.74
C GLY A 34 14.16 -0.03 -6.81
N VAL A 35 13.72 0.95 -6.01
CA VAL A 35 14.59 1.65 -5.03
C VAL A 35 14.92 0.76 -3.84
N LEU A 36 13.94 0.02 -3.32
CA LEU A 36 14.14 -0.83 -2.15
C LEU A 36 15.17 -1.94 -2.37
N SER A 37 15.31 -2.41 -3.61
CA SER A 37 16.30 -3.43 -3.98
C SER A 37 17.73 -2.91 -4.15
N SER A 38 17.93 -1.57 -4.14
CA SER A 38 19.22 -0.93 -4.38
C SER A 38 19.75 -0.21 -3.12
N PRO A 39 20.59 -0.86 -2.30
CA PRO A 39 21.03 -0.30 -1.01
C PRO A 39 21.66 1.10 -1.09
N ASP A 40 22.38 1.37 -2.19
CA ASP A 40 23.10 2.63 -2.41
C ASP A 40 22.17 3.84 -2.56
N VAL A 41 20.98 3.65 -3.12
CA VAL A 41 20.04 4.72 -3.42
C VAL A 41 18.83 4.70 -2.49
N ARG A 42 18.57 3.59 -1.82
CA ARG A 42 17.39 3.39 -0.96
C ARG A 42 17.25 4.49 0.08
N THR A 43 18.24 4.63 0.97
CA THR A 43 18.17 5.61 2.06
C THR A 43 18.00 7.04 1.58
N PRO A 44 18.80 7.57 0.63
CA PRO A 44 18.61 8.93 0.12
C PRO A 44 17.25 9.18 -0.53
N ILE A 45 16.75 8.23 -1.33
CA ILE A 45 15.43 8.38 -1.96
C ILE A 45 14.33 8.31 -0.92
N MET A 46 14.40 7.38 0.04
CA MET A 46 13.43 7.30 1.13
C MET A 46 13.41 8.58 1.94
N MET A 47 14.57 9.13 2.31
CA MET A 47 14.63 10.43 3.00
C MET A 47 13.98 11.55 2.20
N TYR A 48 14.22 11.61 0.89
CA TYR A 48 13.61 12.60 0.02
C TYR A 48 12.08 12.45 -0.01
N LEU A 49 11.55 11.24 -0.24
CA LEU A 49 10.11 10.99 -0.26
C LEU A 49 9.44 11.29 1.08
N LEU A 50 10.12 10.97 2.18
CA LEU A 50 9.63 11.28 3.52
C LEU A 50 9.58 12.80 3.78
N ASN A 51 10.57 13.55 3.29
CA ASN A 51 10.55 15.00 3.35
C ASN A 51 9.41 15.60 2.53
N VAL A 52 9.20 15.08 1.30
CA VAL A 52 8.07 15.48 0.45
C VAL A 52 6.74 15.22 1.16
N MET A 53 6.58 14.05 1.79
CA MET A 53 5.39 13.75 2.59
C MET A 53 5.21 14.72 3.76
N ASP A 54 6.31 15.12 4.41
CA ASP A 54 6.28 16.08 5.50
C ASP A 54 5.77 17.46 5.07
N GLU A 55 6.22 17.91 3.92
CA GLU A 55 5.81 19.18 3.35
C GLU A 55 4.34 19.19 2.90
N LEU A 56 3.78 18.02 2.58
CA LEU A 56 2.35 17.88 2.23
C LEU A 56 1.43 17.94 3.45
N VAL A 57 1.93 17.64 4.64
CA VAL A 57 1.14 17.68 5.88
C VAL A 57 0.97 19.12 6.34
N ASN A 58 -0.15 19.72 6.00
CA ASN A 58 -0.46 21.14 6.25
C ASN A 58 -1.64 21.37 7.22
N GLY A 59 -2.20 20.30 7.83
CA GLY A 59 -3.37 20.36 8.70
C GLY A 59 -4.68 20.03 7.99
N GLU A 60 -4.69 19.89 6.68
CA GLU A 60 -5.81 19.35 5.92
C GLU A 60 -5.89 17.82 6.09
N PRO A 61 -7.11 17.23 5.95
CA PRO A 61 -7.25 15.79 6.02
C PRO A 61 -6.36 15.07 5.01
N MET A 62 -5.49 14.20 5.49
CA MET A 62 -4.55 13.46 4.65
C MET A 62 -4.48 11.99 5.07
N ILE A 63 -4.47 11.09 4.09
CA ILE A 63 -4.17 9.67 4.29
C ILE A 63 -2.86 9.36 3.55
N TYR A 64 -1.89 8.78 4.25
CA TYR A 64 -0.74 8.18 3.59
C TYR A 64 -0.71 6.68 3.80
N HIS A 65 -0.31 5.96 2.76
CA HIS A 65 -0.22 4.51 2.76
C HIS A 65 1.22 4.08 2.42
N VAL A 66 1.76 3.20 3.21
CA VAL A 66 3.07 2.59 2.98
C VAL A 66 2.86 1.10 2.77
N ALA A 67 2.86 0.70 1.50
CA ALA A 67 2.73 -0.70 1.12
C ALA A 67 4.03 -1.46 1.46
N GLU A 68 3.90 -2.71 1.91
CA GLU A 68 5.04 -3.56 2.28
C GLU A 68 6.01 -2.84 3.23
N CYS A 69 5.44 -2.21 4.24
CA CYS A 69 6.17 -1.28 5.13
C CYS A 69 7.37 -1.92 5.84
N TRP A 70 7.38 -3.24 6.02
CA TRP A 70 8.48 -3.97 6.63
C TRP A 70 9.80 -3.80 5.85
N LYS A 71 9.74 -3.69 4.51
CA LYS A 71 10.93 -3.45 3.67
C LYS A 71 11.60 -2.13 3.99
N ALA A 72 10.79 -1.12 4.31
CA ALA A 72 11.28 0.20 4.66
C ALA A 72 11.72 0.30 6.13
N LEU A 73 11.14 -0.48 7.04
CA LEU A 73 11.50 -0.47 8.46
C LEU A 73 12.94 -0.90 8.75
N GLY A 74 13.57 -1.63 7.84
CA GLY A 74 14.99 -1.96 7.91
C GLY A 74 15.92 -0.80 7.58
N ASP A 75 15.40 0.32 7.05
CA ASP A 75 16.20 1.49 6.72
C ASP A 75 16.37 2.41 7.95
N PRO A 76 17.60 2.81 8.29
CA PRO A 76 17.87 3.64 9.47
C PRO A 76 17.19 5.02 9.45
N ALA A 77 16.88 5.56 8.26
CA ALA A 77 16.21 6.84 8.13
C ALA A 77 14.69 6.71 8.25
N PHE A 78 14.14 5.62 7.75
CA PHE A 78 12.68 5.41 7.70
C PHE A 78 12.08 5.11 9.08
N ALA A 79 12.72 4.27 9.87
CA ALA A 79 12.19 3.85 11.17
C ALA A 79 11.94 5.01 12.13
N PRO A 80 12.88 5.97 12.36
CA PRO A 80 12.64 7.14 13.19
C PRO A 80 11.54 8.04 12.65
N PHE A 81 11.44 8.19 11.32
CA PHE A 81 10.38 8.97 10.68
C PHE A 81 9.00 8.39 11.01
N VAL A 82 8.77 7.11 10.74
CA VAL A 82 7.48 6.47 11.01
C VAL A 82 7.11 6.61 12.47
N LYS A 83 8.04 6.33 13.39
CA LYS A 83 7.83 6.45 14.84
C LYS A 83 7.44 7.87 15.26
N HIS A 84 8.08 8.88 14.69
CA HIS A 84 7.75 10.27 14.98
C HIS A 84 6.41 10.67 14.36
N LYS A 85 6.18 10.29 13.11
CA LYS A 85 4.96 10.64 12.39
C LYS A 85 3.71 10.00 12.97
N GLN A 86 3.73 8.74 13.35
CA GLN A 86 2.59 8.11 14.01
C GLN A 86 2.13 8.87 15.26
N LYS A 87 3.06 9.50 16.00
CA LYS A 87 2.74 10.30 17.19
C LYS A 87 2.13 11.67 16.84
N THR A 88 2.51 12.25 15.72
CA THR A 88 2.18 13.65 15.38
C THR A 88 1.10 13.76 14.31
N ILE A 89 0.99 12.80 13.40
CA ILE A 89 0.11 12.87 12.23
C ILE A 89 -1.37 13.08 12.60
N ARG A 90 -1.82 12.44 13.70
CA ARG A 90 -3.19 12.64 14.20
C ARG A 90 -3.50 14.09 14.55
N LYS A 91 -2.52 14.82 15.11
CA LYS A 91 -2.65 16.24 15.46
C LYS A 91 -2.71 17.13 14.22
N MET A 92 -2.27 16.60 13.10
CA MET A 92 -2.23 17.27 11.81
C MET A 92 -3.34 16.76 10.86
N ASN A 93 -4.42 16.19 11.39
CA ASN A 93 -5.53 15.63 10.61
C ASN A 93 -5.14 14.50 9.65
N GLY A 94 -4.05 13.83 9.90
CA GLY A 94 -3.57 12.75 9.05
C GLY A 94 -3.85 11.36 9.61
N LEU A 95 -3.92 10.37 8.70
CA LEU A 95 -4.03 8.96 9.00
C LEU A 95 -2.93 8.19 8.25
N GLY A 96 -2.17 7.36 8.97
CA GLY A 96 -1.20 6.44 8.38
C GLY A 96 -1.79 5.04 8.23
N LEU A 97 -1.67 4.46 7.03
CA LEU A 97 -1.98 3.07 6.72
C LEU A 97 -0.67 2.34 6.41
N PHE A 98 -0.49 1.18 7.01
CA PHE A 98 0.67 0.33 6.82
C PHE A 98 0.19 -1.08 6.55
N ASP A 99 0.71 -1.71 5.52
CA ASP A 99 0.40 -3.11 5.26
C ASP A 99 1.64 -4.00 5.21
N THR A 100 1.40 -5.27 5.39
CA THR A 100 2.35 -6.35 5.18
C THR A 100 1.62 -7.61 4.78
N GLN A 101 2.25 -8.47 4.03
CA GLN A 101 1.72 -9.80 3.71
C GLN A 101 1.99 -10.80 4.82
N GLU A 102 3.09 -10.66 5.55
CA GLU A 102 3.49 -11.56 6.63
C GLU A 102 3.67 -10.81 7.95
N VAL A 103 3.07 -11.34 9.00
CA VAL A 103 3.21 -10.78 10.36
C VAL A 103 4.63 -10.97 10.87
N ALA A 104 5.26 -12.10 10.55
CA ALA A 104 6.64 -12.41 10.91
C ALA A 104 7.62 -11.32 10.50
N ASP A 105 7.43 -10.72 9.33
CA ASP A 105 8.30 -9.65 8.81
C ASP A 105 8.30 -8.42 9.73
N LEU A 106 7.13 -8.04 10.25
CA LEU A 106 7.04 -6.96 11.25
C LEU A 106 7.65 -7.35 12.58
N LEU A 107 7.41 -8.58 13.03
CA LEU A 107 7.88 -9.05 14.34
C LEU A 107 9.39 -9.29 14.39
N SER A 108 10.02 -9.52 13.27
CA SER A 108 11.48 -9.69 13.16
C SER A 108 12.27 -8.41 13.46
N ASN A 109 11.60 -7.25 13.45
CA ASN A 109 12.22 -5.94 13.58
C ASN A 109 11.62 -5.18 14.78
N GLU A 110 12.47 -4.57 15.63
CA GLU A 110 12.03 -3.78 16.80
C GLU A 110 11.12 -2.60 16.39
N ASN A 111 11.40 -1.98 15.24
CA ASN A 111 10.58 -0.87 14.73
C ASN A 111 9.20 -1.36 14.27
N GLY A 112 9.11 -2.58 13.70
CA GLY A 112 7.85 -3.21 13.35
C GLY A 112 6.99 -3.52 14.58
N ARG A 113 7.59 -4.02 15.66
CA ARG A 113 6.90 -4.21 16.94
C ARG A 113 6.36 -2.89 17.48
N THR A 114 7.17 -1.84 17.49
CA THR A 114 6.74 -0.50 17.89
C THR A 114 5.57 0.00 17.04
N MET A 115 5.59 -0.27 15.73
CA MET A 115 4.52 0.11 14.82
C MET A 115 3.22 -0.64 15.11
N ILE A 116 3.29 -1.93 15.40
CA ILE A 116 2.14 -2.74 15.83
C ILE A 116 1.52 -2.16 17.12
N GLU A 117 2.34 -1.83 18.11
CA GLU A 117 1.91 -1.24 19.39
C GLU A 117 1.22 0.12 19.22
N GLN A 118 1.73 0.95 18.30
CA GLN A 118 1.17 2.28 18.03
C GLN A 118 -0.06 2.23 17.10
N SER A 119 -0.29 1.13 16.40
CA SER A 119 -1.44 0.94 15.53
C SER A 119 -2.65 0.47 16.33
N VAL A 120 -3.49 1.44 16.72
CA VAL A 120 -4.70 1.17 17.52
C VAL A 120 -5.72 0.33 16.73
N THR A 121 -5.83 0.56 15.43
CA THR A 121 -6.72 -0.21 14.55
C THR A 121 -5.90 -1.18 13.73
N LYS A 122 -6.31 -2.44 13.74
CA LYS A 122 -5.70 -3.54 12.96
C LYS A 122 -6.77 -4.18 12.10
N LEU A 123 -6.53 -4.28 10.81
CA LEU A 123 -7.35 -5.00 9.85
C LEU A 123 -6.64 -6.32 9.54
N VAL A 124 -7.17 -7.42 10.06
CA VAL A 124 -6.56 -8.74 9.95
C VAL A 124 -7.33 -9.55 8.92
N LEU A 125 -6.68 -9.78 7.78
CA LEU A 125 -7.24 -10.54 6.67
C LEU A 125 -7.29 -12.05 6.99
N PRO A 126 -8.17 -12.81 6.33
CA PRO A 126 -8.27 -14.25 6.50
C PRO A 126 -6.94 -14.95 6.22
N ASN A 127 -6.51 -15.83 7.13
CA ASN A 127 -5.32 -16.65 6.93
C ASN A 127 -5.51 -18.01 7.60
N ALA A 128 -5.63 -19.07 6.80
CA ALA A 128 -5.77 -20.44 7.29
C ALA A 128 -4.48 -20.96 7.95
N ASP A 129 -3.34 -20.45 7.49
CA ASP A 129 -2.00 -20.87 7.94
C ASP A 129 -1.45 -19.98 9.06
N ALA A 130 -2.27 -19.06 9.61
CA ALA A 130 -1.86 -18.15 10.67
C ALA A 130 -1.19 -18.88 11.85
N ASP A 131 -0.02 -18.38 12.25
CA ASP A 131 0.69 -18.87 13.43
C ASP A 131 0.16 -18.20 14.70
N ARG A 132 -0.02 -19.01 15.77
CA ARG A 132 -0.60 -18.50 17.02
C ARG A 132 0.31 -17.52 17.73
N ASP A 133 1.61 -17.78 17.76
CA ASP A 133 2.56 -16.93 18.49
C ASP A 133 2.70 -15.57 17.82
N GLU A 134 2.64 -15.52 16.49
CA GLU A 134 2.65 -14.27 15.72
C GLU A 134 1.36 -13.46 15.95
N TYR A 135 0.20 -14.11 15.85
CA TYR A 135 -1.08 -13.39 15.89
C TYR A 135 -1.54 -13.08 17.31
N VAL A 136 -1.39 -14.00 18.25
CA VAL A 136 -1.75 -13.76 19.65
C VAL A 136 -0.63 -13.03 20.37
N GLY A 137 0.60 -13.55 20.32
CA GLY A 137 1.76 -12.95 21.00
C GLY A 137 2.26 -11.68 20.33
N GLY A 138 2.26 -11.63 19.00
CA GLY A 138 2.81 -10.52 18.21
C GLY A 138 1.81 -9.39 17.95
N LEU A 139 0.64 -9.71 17.33
CA LEU A 139 -0.38 -8.70 17.00
C LEU A 139 -1.28 -8.36 18.19
N GLY A 140 -1.28 -9.18 19.25
CA GLY A 140 -2.12 -8.97 20.43
C GLY A 140 -3.58 -9.37 20.22
N LEU A 141 -3.83 -10.40 19.41
CA LEU A 141 -5.17 -10.99 19.29
C LEU A 141 -5.46 -11.86 20.50
N THR A 142 -6.73 -11.99 20.84
CA THR A 142 -7.21 -13.04 21.76
C THR A 142 -7.30 -14.39 21.03
N ASP A 143 -7.35 -15.49 21.76
CA ASP A 143 -7.54 -16.81 21.16
C ASP A 143 -8.84 -16.92 20.34
N ALA A 144 -9.90 -16.23 20.77
CA ALA A 144 -11.16 -16.17 20.05
C ALA A 144 -11.01 -15.42 18.71
N GLU A 145 -10.34 -14.26 18.70
CA GLU A 145 -10.05 -13.50 17.50
C GLU A 145 -9.15 -14.27 16.51
N PHE A 146 -8.14 -14.95 17.03
CA PHE A 146 -7.29 -15.84 16.24
C PHE A 146 -8.06 -16.97 15.58
N ALA A 147 -8.95 -17.63 16.33
CA ALA A 147 -9.81 -18.68 15.79
C ALA A 147 -10.72 -18.16 14.65
N ILE A 148 -11.23 -16.93 14.77
CA ILE A 148 -11.99 -16.26 13.71
C ILE A 148 -11.12 -16.09 12.45
N VAL A 149 -9.94 -15.56 12.55
CA VAL A 149 -9.03 -15.33 11.40
C VAL A 149 -8.75 -16.64 10.67
N LYS A 150 -8.43 -17.70 11.38
CA LYS A 150 -8.21 -19.04 10.81
C LYS A 150 -9.45 -19.60 10.11
N SER A 151 -10.61 -19.51 10.76
CA SER A 151 -11.86 -20.03 10.20
C SER A 151 -12.27 -19.31 8.92
N LEU A 152 -12.08 -17.99 8.86
CA LEU A 152 -12.33 -17.19 7.66
C LEU A 152 -11.37 -17.56 6.53
N GLY A 153 -10.10 -17.83 6.83
CA GLY A 153 -9.10 -18.28 5.87
C GLY A 153 -9.48 -19.62 5.22
N ALA A 154 -9.93 -20.58 6.04
CA ALA A 154 -10.32 -21.89 5.55
C ALA A 154 -11.53 -21.87 4.60
N THR A 155 -12.39 -20.85 4.70
CA THR A 155 -13.61 -20.72 3.85
C THR A 155 -13.40 -19.84 2.61
N GLY A 156 -12.22 -19.22 2.43
CA GLY A 156 -12.01 -18.25 1.37
C GLY A 156 -12.91 -17.01 1.47
N SER A 157 -13.28 -16.65 2.70
CA SER A 157 -14.21 -15.57 2.99
C SER A 157 -13.68 -14.20 2.56
N ARG A 158 -14.58 -13.30 2.15
CA ARG A 158 -14.30 -11.87 1.95
C ARG A 158 -14.41 -11.07 3.24
N ARG A 159 -14.64 -11.72 4.36
CA ARG A 159 -14.69 -11.13 5.68
C ARG A 159 -13.30 -11.02 6.25
N PHE A 160 -13.12 -10.04 7.11
CA PHE A 160 -11.87 -9.79 7.84
C PHE A 160 -12.20 -9.36 9.26
N LEU A 161 -11.23 -9.46 10.15
CA LEU A 161 -11.33 -8.98 11.51
C LEU A 161 -10.83 -7.53 11.58
N CYS A 162 -11.67 -6.62 12.06
CA CYS A 162 -11.28 -5.27 12.46
C CYS A 162 -11.15 -5.24 13.98
N LYS A 163 -9.95 -4.98 14.49
CA LYS A 163 -9.67 -4.83 15.92
C LYS A 163 -9.29 -3.40 16.22
N GLN A 164 -9.90 -2.80 17.23
CA GLN A 164 -9.57 -1.46 17.71
C GLN A 164 -9.47 -1.47 19.24
N GLY A 165 -8.25 -1.38 19.75
CA GLY A 165 -7.99 -1.53 21.17
C GLY A 165 -8.41 -2.93 21.66
N THR A 166 -9.39 -2.99 22.59
CA THR A 166 -9.97 -4.23 23.12
C THR A 166 -11.15 -4.76 22.33
N ASP A 167 -11.75 -3.93 21.49
CA ASP A 167 -12.94 -4.28 20.72
C ASP A 167 -12.57 -4.88 19.36
N SER A 168 -13.36 -5.81 18.89
CA SER A 168 -13.19 -6.41 17.57
C SER A 168 -14.52 -6.75 16.92
N VAL A 169 -14.57 -6.67 15.59
CA VAL A 169 -15.73 -7.00 14.79
C VAL A 169 -15.32 -7.66 13.49
N GLN A 170 -16.12 -8.62 13.03
CA GLN A 170 -15.98 -9.13 11.66
C GLN A 170 -16.65 -8.18 10.69
N CYS A 171 -15.89 -7.73 9.71
CA CYS A 171 -16.37 -6.89 8.62
C CYS A 171 -16.42 -7.71 7.33
N GLU A 172 -17.33 -7.37 6.44
CA GLU A 172 -17.37 -7.92 5.09
C GLU A 172 -17.05 -6.80 4.08
N PHE A 173 -16.11 -7.08 3.19
CA PHE A 173 -15.73 -6.15 2.14
C PHE A 173 -16.46 -6.53 0.85
N ASP A 174 -17.63 -5.93 0.65
CA ASP A 174 -18.43 -6.16 -0.55
C ASP A 174 -18.15 -5.08 -1.61
N LEU A 175 -17.52 -5.52 -2.70
CA LEU A 175 -17.27 -4.72 -3.90
C LEU A 175 -18.22 -5.07 -5.04
N GLY A 176 -19.39 -5.64 -4.70
CA GLY A 176 -20.44 -5.94 -5.67
C GLY A 176 -20.82 -4.69 -6.47
N GLY A 177 -20.89 -4.82 -7.79
CA GLY A 177 -21.16 -3.71 -8.69
C GLY A 177 -19.97 -2.85 -9.08
N MET A 178 -18.80 -2.96 -8.41
CA MET A 178 -17.60 -2.18 -8.71
C MET A 178 -16.64 -2.86 -9.69
N ASN A 179 -17.16 -3.71 -10.56
CA ASN A 179 -16.34 -4.55 -11.44
C ASN A 179 -15.38 -3.79 -12.37
N ASP A 180 -15.75 -2.60 -12.79
CA ASP A 180 -14.92 -1.77 -13.66
C ASP A 180 -13.73 -1.21 -12.88
N PHE A 181 -13.97 -0.69 -11.67
CA PHE A 181 -12.91 -0.23 -10.77
C PHE A 181 -11.96 -1.36 -10.39
N LEU A 182 -12.49 -2.53 -10.07
CA LEU A 182 -11.69 -3.70 -9.77
C LEU A 182 -10.82 -4.13 -10.95
N ALA A 183 -11.30 -4.00 -12.18
CA ALA A 183 -10.52 -4.34 -13.37
C ALA A 183 -9.31 -3.39 -13.55
N VAL A 184 -9.47 -2.10 -13.28
CA VAL A 184 -8.38 -1.10 -13.35
C VAL A 184 -7.38 -1.30 -12.21
N LEU A 185 -7.87 -1.57 -11.01
CA LEU A 185 -7.03 -1.76 -9.82
C LEU A 185 -6.37 -3.15 -9.76
N SER A 186 -6.84 -4.08 -10.61
CA SER A 186 -6.29 -5.43 -10.66
C SER A 186 -5.09 -5.48 -11.61
N SER A 187 -3.91 -5.76 -11.07
CA SER A 187 -2.66 -5.92 -11.82
C SER A 187 -2.53 -7.31 -12.47
N THR A 188 -3.63 -7.92 -12.92
CA THR A 188 -3.53 -9.17 -13.69
C THR A 188 -2.87 -8.92 -15.03
N THR A 189 -2.05 -9.87 -15.48
CA THR A 189 -1.32 -9.77 -16.77
C THR A 189 -2.23 -9.37 -17.91
N ASP A 190 -3.39 -10.02 -18.04
CA ASP A 190 -4.37 -9.73 -19.11
C ASP A 190 -4.90 -8.29 -19.07
N ASN A 191 -5.10 -7.72 -17.86
CA ASN A 191 -5.59 -6.35 -17.73
C ASN A 191 -4.48 -5.33 -18.00
N VAL A 192 -3.25 -5.62 -17.58
CA VAL A 192 -2.10 -4.76 -17.85
C VAL A 192 -1.82 -4.71 -19.34
N GLU A 193 -1.73 -5.86 -20.01
CA GLU A 193 -1.53 -5.94 -21.47
C GLU A 193 -2.64 -5.22 -22.25
N LEU A 194 -3.90 -5.39 -21.83
CA LEU A 194 -5.02 -4.69 -22.47
C LEU A 194 -4.89 -3.17 -22.29
N LEU A 195 -4.52 -2.73 -21.09
CA LEU A 195 -4.33 -1.30 -20.79
C LEU A 195 -3.20 -0.72 -21.65
N ASP A 196 -2.06 -1.40 -21.71
CA ASP A 196 -0.91 -0.96 -22.51
C ASP A 196 -1.22 -0.88 -24.00
N GLN A 197 -1.96 -1.86 -24.55
CA GLN A 197 -2.45 -1.83 -25.93
C GLN A 197 -3.35 -0.61 -26.20
N ILE A 198 -4.30 -0.32 -25.30
CA ILE A 198 -5.21 0.82 -25.45
C ILE A 198 -4.44 2.14 -25.36
N ARG A 199 -3.50 2.26 -24.45
CA ARG A 199 -2.68 3.47 -24.29
C ARG A 199 -1.76 3.69 -25.49
N ALA A 200 -1.18 2.65 -26.03
CA ALA A 200 -0.36 2.73 -27.26
C ALA A 200 -1.18 3.16 -28.48
N GLU A 201 -2.45 2.75 -28.57
CA GLU A 201 -3.33 3.06 -29.71
C GLU A 201 -4.00 4.44 -29.57
N PHE A 202 -4.44 4.82 -28.35
CA PHE A 202 -5.31 6.00 -28.13
C PHE A 202 -4.67 7.08 -27.27
N GLY A 203 -3.46 6.88 -26.75
CA GLY A 203 -2.73 7.83 -25.93
C GLY A 203 -2.93 7.66 -24.42
N ASP A 204 -2.12 8.38 -23.64
CA ASP A 204 -1.99 8.22 -22.18
C ASP A 204 -3.02 9.00 -21.36
N ALA A 205 -3.87 9.82 -21.99
CA ALA A 205 -4.85 10.60 -21.24
C ALA A 205 -5.94 9.69 -20.62
N PRO A 206 -6.12 9.68 -19.29
CA PRO A 206 -7.11 8.82 -18.62
C PRO A 206 -8.53 8.99 -19.14
N THR A 207 -8.91 10.21 -19.53
CA THR A 207 -10.21 10.51 -20.12
C THR A 207 -10.46 9.78 -21.43
N THR A 208 -9.42 9.38 -22.14
CA THR A 208 -9.50 8.65 -23.41
C THR A 208 -9.46 7.14 -23.19
N TRP A 209 -8.43 6.63 -22.52
CA TRP A 209 -8.24 5.17 -22.40
C TRP A 209 -9.16 4.49 -21.40
N LEU A 210 -9.57 5.16 -20.31
CA LEU A 210 -10.33 4.53 -19.22
C LEU A 210 -11.73 4.02 -19.68
N PRO A 211 -12.54 4.81 -20.40
CA PRO A 211 -13.80 4.31 -20.95
C PRO A 211 -13.64 3.13 -21.90
N LEU A 212 -12.62 3.15 -22.76
CA LEU A 212 -12.31 2.08 -23.69
C LEU A 212 -11.88 0.79 -22.97
N PHE A 213 -11.07 0.93 -21.92
CA PHE A 213 -10.65 -0.18 -21.09
C PHE A 213 -11.86 -0.85 -20.41
N TYR A 214 -12.75 -0.09 -19.80
CA TYR A 214 -13.98 -0.61 -19.19
C TYR A 214 -14.84 -1.36 -20.21
N GLN A 215 -15.02 -0.80 -21.40
CA GLN A 215 -15.79 -1.44 -22.46
C GLN A 215 -15.17 -2.79 -22.84
N ARG A 216 -13.88 -2.83 -23.15
CA ARG A 216 -13.18 -4.07 -23.56
C ARG A 216 -13.20 -5.15 -22.49
N VAL A 217 -13.07 -4.75 -21.21
CA VAL A 217 -13.17 -5.70 -20.08
C VAL A 217 -14.58 -6.29 -19.98
N ARG A 218 -15.62 -5.48 -20.12
CA ARG A 218 -17.02 -5.96 -20.11
C ARG A 218 -17.28 -6.93 -21.28
N ASP A 219 -16.78 -6.62 -22.46
CA ASP A 219 -16.93 -7.46 -23.65
C ASP A 219 -16.24 -8.82 -23.47
N ARG A 220 -15.01 -8.85 -22.93
CA ARG A 220 -14.30 -10.09 -22.59
C ARG A 220 -15.09 -10.94 -21.59
N ARG A 221 -15.63 -10.34 -20.53
CA ARG A 221 -16.45 -11.06 -19.53
C ARG A 221 -17.75 -11.60 -20.11
N SER A 222 -18.38 -10.86 -21.00
CA SER A 222 -19.63 -11.31 -21.66
C SER A 222 -19.40 -12.48 -22.60
N HIS A 223 -18.28 -12.51 -23.33
CA HIS A 223 -17.89 -13.63 -24.18
C HIS A 223 -17.56 -14.87 -23.35
N ALA A 224 -16.79 -14.72 -22.28
CA ALA A 224 -16.46 -15.85 -21.38
C ALA A 224 -17.71 -16.50 -20.78
N ARG A 225 -18.70 -15.70 -20.37
CA ARG A 225 -19.98 -16.22 -19.84
C ARG A 225 -20.87 -16.91 -20.87
N ARG A 226 -20.71 -16.61 -22.15
CA ARG A 226 -21.46 -17.30 -23.25
C ARG A 226 -20.79 -18.59 -23.69
N ALA A 227 -19.49 -18.74 -23.39
CA ALA A 227 -18.70 -19.92 -23.76
C ALA A 227 -18.67 -21.00 -22.66
N ALA A 228 -19.09 -20.67 -21.43
CA ALA A 228 -19.22 -21.57 -20.28
C ALA A 228 -20.66 -22.05 -20.10
#